data_c50deabe1d9bddbb429c29f478c6a900
#
_entry.id   c50deabe1d9bddbb429c29f478c6a900
#
_cell.length_a   1.000
_cell.length_b   1.000
_cell.length_c   1.000
_cell.angle_alpha   90.00
_cell.angle_beta   90.00
_cell.angle_gamma   90.00
#
_symmetry.space_group_name_H-M   'P 1'
#
loop_
_entity.id
_entity.type
_entity.pdbx_description
1 polymer ?
#
loop_
_entity_poly.entity_id
_entity_poly.type
_entity_poly.pdbx_seq_one_letter_code
_entity_poly.pdbx_strand_id
1 'polypeptide(L)'
;MTLPYGFSSVRNHSLMLKTSHLCVPRSAIGCFSPKESPFFKKNSAIFLSPQKHTKLVCPLASFSSYAEGDEQHHGDQQIQNSHDSSTNSNESDGKDNPEATGDFSGMANAFNISSKTARAITIVIAFSTLSLPLFMKSLGQGLALKTKILSYATLLFGFYMAWNIGANDVANAMGTSVGSGALTIRQAVITAAVLEFSGALLMGTHVTSTMQKGILMANVFQGKDMLLFAGLLSSLAAAGTWLQVASYYGWPVSTTHCIVGSMVGFGLVYGGAGAVFWSSLAKVASSWVISPVMGALVSFLVYKCIRRFVYSAPNPGQAAAAAAPVAVFVGIASISSAAFPLSKTFPIALSQALACGAAGAIIFDRIIRNKLGHLLAKTKPLDTAQTQPKDIGFLSEIAGPTGTQLKIVYGVFGYMQVLSACFMSFAHGGNDVSNAIGPLAAALSILQRGAGAGGGGEIVIPIDVLAWGGFGIVAGLTMWGYRVIATIGKKITELTPTRGFAAEFAAATVVLFASKLGLPISATHTLVGAVMGVGFARGLNSVRAETVKEIVASWLVTIPVGATLAVIYTWVFTKILSFVL
;
A
#
# COMPACT_ATOMS: atom_id res chain seq x y z
N MET A 1 -32.81 -9.68 -54.02
CA MET A 1 -34.13 -9.06 -53.88
C MET A 1 -33.95 -7.82 -53.03
N THR A 2 -33.67 -6.72 -53.63
CA THR A 2 -34.43 -5.45 -53.80
C THR A 2 -34.76 -4.70 -52.52
N LEU A 3 -34.06 -3.60 -52.35
CA LEU A 3 -34.40 -2.34 -51.65
C LEU A 3 -35.76 -1.80 -52.20
N PRO A 4 -36.48 -0.80 -51.66
CA PRO A 4 -35.92 0.55 -51.48
C PRO A 4 -36.55 1.49 -50.41
N TYR A 5 -35.80 2.58 -50.12
CA TYR A 5 -36.17 4.01 -49.97
C TYR A 5 -37.41 4.49 -49.19
N GLY A 6 -37.16 5.50 -48.34
CA GLY A 6 -38.15 6.46 -47.88
C GLY A 6 -37.57 7.63 -47.12
N PHE A 7 -37.23 8.70 -47.81
CA PHE A 7 -36.91 10.04 -47.29
C PHE A 7 -38.20 10.73 -46.80
N SER A 8 -38.13 11.46 -45.68
CA SER A 8 -38.94 12.69 -45.57
C SER A 8 -38.35 13.61 -44.48
N SER A 9 -37.96 14.75 -44.94
CA SER A 9 -37.66 16.03 -44.33
C SER A 9 -38.92 16.64 -43.70
N VAL A 10 -38.77 17.50 -42.67
CA VAL A 10 -39.37 18.82 -42.54
C VAL A 10 -39.23 19.39 -41.11
N ARG A 11 -38.58 20.48 -41.01
CA ARG A 11 -38.78 21.85 -40.52
C ARG A 11 -38.53 22.20 -39.06
N ASN A 12 -37.69 23.23 -39.00
CA ASN A 12 -37.48 24.30 -38.02
C ASN A 12 -38.72 24.75 -37.24
N HIS A 13 -38.52 24.99 -35.96
CA HIS A 13 -39.12 26.17 -35.32
C HIS A 13 -38.14 26.76 -34.26
N SER A 14 -37.70 27.97 -34.58
CA SER A 14 -37.11 28.95 -33.69
C SER A 14 -38.11 29.49 -32.70
N LEU A 15 -37.74 29.67 -31.46
CA LEU A 15 -38.38 30.62 -30.54
C LEU A 15 -37.33 31.35 -29.71
N MET A 16 -37.30 32.65 -29.99
CA MET A 16 -36.61 33.71 -29.27
C MET A 16 -37.30 34.03 -27.94
N LEU A 17 -36.54 34.81 -27.16
CA LEU A 17 -36.88 35.71 -26.02
C LEU A 17 -36.49 35.15 -24.66
N LYS A 18 -35.82 35.85 -23.79
CA LYS A 18 -35.72 37.29 -23.49
C LYS A 18 -34.46 37.63 -22.70
N THR A 19 -33.83 38.69 -23.08
CA THR A 19 -32.85 39.45 -22.30
C THR A 19 -33.47 40.12 -21.10
N SER A 20 -32.79 40.10 -19.94
CA SER A 20 -32.95 41.12 -18.94
C SER A 20 -31.58 41.51 -18.40
N HIS A 21 -31.28 42.80 -18.58
CA HIS A 21 -30.12 43.55 -18.05
C HIS A 21 -30.08 43.55 -16.54
N LEU A 22 -28.92 43.46 -15.94
CA LEU A 22 -28.63 44.25 -14.74
C LEU A 22 -27.12 44.50 -14.60
N CYS A 23 -26.88 45.76 -14.37
CA CYS A 23 -25.71 46.59 -14.22
C CYS A 23 -24.45 46.01 -13.57
N VAL A 24 -23.31 46.37 -14.20
CA VAL A 24 -21.96 46.43 -13.63
C VAL A 24 -21.76 47.79 -12.94
N PRO A 25 -20.98 47.88 -11.85
CA PRO A 25 -20.11 49.03 -11.60
C PRO A 25 -18.63 48.64 -11.74
N ARG A 26 -17.93 49.42 -12.55
CA ARG A 26 -16.47 49.54 -12.62
C ARG A 26 -15.96 50.17 -11.31
N SER A 27 -14.87 49.59 -10.76
CA SER A 27 -13.62 50.30 -10.42
C SER A 27 -12.77 49.44 -9.47
N ALA A 28 -11.59 49.09 -9.84
CA ALA A 28 -10.31 49.46 -9.24
C ALA A 28 -9.20 48.55 -9.78
N ILE A 29 -8.28 49.17 -10.46
CA ILE A 29 -7.00 48.63 -10.89
C ILE A 29 -6.17 48.39 -9.63
N GLY A 30 -5.80 47.16 -9.35
CA GLY A 30 -4.87 46.77 -8.28
C GLY A 30 -3.86 45.77 -8.81
N CYS A 31 -2.58 46.09 -8.64
CA CYS A 31 -1.41 45.37 -9.10
C CYS A 31 -1.44 43.86 -8.80
N PHE A 32 -1.19 43.05 -9.81
CA PHE A 32 -0.93 41.63 -9.66
C PHE A 32 0.46 41.39 -9.06
N SER A 33 0.48 40.94 -7.81
CA SER A 33 1.61 40.21 -7.24
C SER A 33 1.40 38.69 -7.51
N PRO A 34 2.42 37.92 -7.91
CA PRO A 34 2.24 36.51 -8.20
C PRO A 34 1.94 35.76 -6.90
N LYS A 35 0.72 35.27 -6.76
CA LYS A 35 0.36 34.31 -5.73
C LYS A 35 1.07 32.99 -5.99
N GLU A 36 1.89 32.58 -5.06
CA GLU A 36 2.51 31.28 -4.96
C GLU A 36 1.47 30.15 -5.14
N SER A 37 1.78 29.19 -5.98
CA SER A 37 0.95 28.01 -6.22
C SER A 37 0.84 27.20 -4.92
N PRO A 38 -0.33 26.61 -4.59
CA PRO A 38 -0.54 25.86 -3.34
C PRO A 38 0.24 24.54 -3.26
N PHE A 39 1.05 24.20 -4.25
CA PHE A 39 1.81 22.94 -4.31
C PHE A 39 3.10 22.90 -3.47
N PHE A 40 3.58 24.04 -2.96
CA PHE A 40 4.85 24.12 -2.23
C PHE A 40 4.72 24.78 -0.84
N LYS A 41 3.81 24.32 -0.01
CA LYS A 41 3.94 24.60 1.43
C LYS A 41 4.83 23.53 2.06
N LYS A 42 6.05 23.92 2.40
CA LYS A 42 6.97 23.20 3.30
C LYS A 42 6.19 22.77 4.55
N ASN A 43 5.87 21.48 4.67
CA ASN A 43 5.39 20.92 5.93
C ASN A 43 6.56 20.95 6.92
N SER A 44 6.50 21.89 7.84
CA SER A 44 7.33 21.92 9.03
C SER A 44 7.22 20.58 9.75
N ALA A 45 8.37 20.00 10.07
CA ALA A 45 8.48 18.77 10.85
C ALA A 45 7.60 18.88 12.11
N ILE A 46 6.67 17.94 12.27
CA ILE A 46 5.94 17.78 13.52
C ILE A 46 6.94 17.21 14.52
N PHE A 47 7.44 18.06 15.41
CA PHE A 47 8.19 17.66 16.58
C PHE A 47 7.27 16.84 17.49
N LEU A 48 7.51 15.53 17.54
CA LEU A 48 7.00 14.69 18.62
C LEU A 48 7.89 14.94 19.84
N SER A 49 7.32 15.50 20.90
CA SER A 49 7.98 15.66 22.20
C SER A 49 8.42 14.28 22.73
N PRO A 50 9.58 14.17 23.43
CA PRO A 50 10.05 12.92 23.95
C PRO A 50 9.21 12.48 25.15
N GLN A 51 8.43 11.43 24.99
CA GLN A 51 7.85 10.71 26.12
C GLN A 51 8.88 9.74 26.70
N LYS A 52 9.02 9.83 28.02
CA LYS A 52 9.92 9.04 28.87
C LYS A 52 9.63 7.54 28.80
N HIS A 53 10.69 6.79 28.92
CA HIS A 53 10.82 5.33 29.05
C HIS A 53 9.55 4.54 29.42
N THR A 54 9.07 3.71 28.52
CA THR A 54 8.18 2.61 28.83
C THR A 54 8.77 1.28 28.37
N LYS A 55 8.73 0.32 29.30
CA LYS A 55 9.19 -1.07 29.21
C LYS A 55 8.56 -1.77 27.99
N LEU A 56 9.25 -2.79 27.47
CA LEU A 56 8.74 -3.71 26.45
C LEU A 56 7.31 -4.16 26.79
N VAL A 57 6.34 -3.62 26.09
CA VAL A 57 4.94 -3.90 26.32
C VAL A 57 4.40 -4.66 25.10
N CYS A 58 3.79 -5.81 25.40
CA CYS A 58 3.01 -6.64 24.47
C CYS A 58 1.99 -5.76 23.70
N PRO A 59 1.63 -6.06 22.43
CA PRO A 59 0.70 -5.24 21.62
C PRO A 59 -0.61 -4.85 22.28
N LEU A 60 -0.99 -5.54 23.35
CA LEU A 60 -2.21 -5.33 24.14
C LEU A 60 -2.13 -4.25 25.21
N ALA A 61 -0.94 -3.82 25.60
CA ALA A 61 -0.84 -2.83 26.66
C ALA A 61 -1.13 -1.39 26.18
N SER A 62 -1.11 -1.13 24.87
CA SER A 62 -1.60 0.15 24.32
C SER A 62 -3.11 0.30 24.45
N PHE A 63 -3.88 -0.79 24.60
CA PHE A 63 -5.33 -0.74 24.84
C PHE A 63 -5.69 -0.40 26.29
N SER A 64 -4.78 -0.61 27.26
CA SER A 64 -5.04 -0.24 28.66
C SER A 64 -4.88 1.27 28.91
N SER A 65 -4.05 1.97 28.15
CA SER A 65 -3.87 3.42 28.30
C SER A 65 -5.05 4.26 27.81
N TYR A 66 -5.90 3.72 26.91
CA TYR A 66 -7.18 4.34 26.54
C TYR A 66 -8.26 4.19 27.64
N ALA A 67 -7.99 3.40 28.69
CA ALA A 67 -8.92 3.07 29.74
C ALA A 67 -8.83 3.96 30.99
N GLU A 68 -7.72 4.70 31.15
CA GLU A 68 -7.45 5.49 32.36
C GLU A 68 -7.66 7.02 32.20
N GLY A 69 -8.09 7.48 31.01
CA GLY A 69 -8.14 8.91 30.67
C GLY A 69 -9.43 9.68 30.99
N ASP A 70 -10.50 9.04 31.46
CA ASP A 70 -11.80 9.72 31.65
C ASP A 70 -12.42 9.47 33.03
N GLU A 71 -11.71 9.81 34.07
CA GLU A 71 -12.31 10.14 35.38
C GLU A 71 -11.36 11.06 36.15
N GLN A 72 -11.50 12.37 35.95
CA GLN A 72 -11.32 13.32 37.06
C GLN A 72 -12.02 14.65 36.78
N HIS A 73 -12.86 14.96 37.74
CA HIS A 73 -13.70 16.11 38.03
C HIS A 73 -13.08 17.48 37.83
N HIS A 74 -13.96 18.43 37.47
CA HIS A 74 -13.87 19.85 37.77
C HIS A 74 -13.49 20.14 39.23
N GLY A 75 -12.57 21.03 39.41
CA GLY A 75 -12.27 21.66 40.68
C GLY A 75 -11.21 22.74 40.52
N ASP A 76 -11.66 23.99 40.55
CA ASP A 76 -10.83 25.21 40.61
C ASP A 76 -9.88 25.19 41.81
N GLN A 77 -8.61 25.67 41.63
CA GLN A 77 -8.04 26.76 42.47
C GLN A 77 -6.58 27.07 42.13
N GLN A 78 -6.35 28.28 41.74
CA GLN A 78 -5.31 29.30 42.09
C GLN A 78 -3.92 28.85 42.61
N ILE A 79 -2.92 29.31 41.87
CA ILE A 79 -1.72 30.14 42.22
C ILE A 79 -0.99 29.79 43.52
N GLN A 80 0.30 29.44 43.42
CA GLN A 80 1.37 30.19 44.09
C GLN A 80 2.78 29.80 43.58
N ASN A 81 3.55 30.87 43.26
CA ASN A 81 4.98 30.85 43.01
C ASN A 81 5.79 30.54 44.27
N SER A 82 6.91 29.82 44.14
CA SER A 82 8.11 30.14 44.91
C SER A 82 9.37 29.61 44.25
N HIS A 83 10.37 30.51 44.18
CA HIS A 83 11.80 30.36 43.87
C HIS A 83 12.48 29.36 44.80
N ASP A 84 13.49 28.63 44.37
CA ASP A 84 14.95 28.85 44.57
C ASP A 84 15.80 27.63 44.25
N SER A 85 16.79 27.89 43.51
CA SER A 85 18.27 27.76 43.63
C SER A 85 18.93 26.37 43.65
N SER A 86 19.74 26.22 42.61
CA SER A 86 21.18 25.81 42.57
C SER A 86 21.61 24.45 43.12
N THR A 87 22.26 23.65 42.31
CA THR A 87 23.72 23.50 42.22
C THR A 87 24.13 22.41 41.20
N ASN A 88 25.06 22.80 40.38
CA ASN A 88 26.21 22.14 39.75
C ASN A 88 26.35 20.60 39.82
N SER A 89 26.54 19.91 38.68
CA SER A 89 27.90 19.63 38.20
C SER A 89 27.95 18.60 37.06
N ASN A 90 28.88 18.89 36.17
CA ASN A 90 29.60 18.04 35.24
C ASN A 90 29.00 17.80 33.84
N GLU A 91 29.36 18.74 32.98
CA GLU A 91 29.63 18.56 31.56
C GLU A 91 30.64 17.44 31.34
N SER A 92 30.30 16.51 30.45
CA SER A 92 31.29 15.84 29.62
C SER A 92 30.95 16.16 28.17
N ASP A 93 31.74 17.05 27.62
CA ASP A 93 31.83 17.49 26.25
C ASP A 93 31.95 16.28 25.30
N GLY A 94 30.94 16.07 24.50
CA GLY A 94 30.94 15.30 23.27
C GLY A 94 30.40 16.17 22.16
N LYS A 95 31.26 17.02 21.57
CA LYS A 95 30.96 17.75 20.34
C LYS A 95 30.66 16.76 19.21
N ASP A 96 29.40 16.40 19.04
CA ASP A 96 28.90 15.80 17.78
C ASP A 96 28.62 16.93 16.78
N ASN A 97 29.42 16.99 15.74
CA ASN A 97 29.29 17.88 14.61
C ASN A 97 27.87 17.76 14.00
N PRO A 98 27.11 18.85 13.79
CA PRO A 98 25.75 18.81 13.25
C PRO A 98 25.66 18.49 11.74
N GLU A 99 26.75 18.31 11.02
CA GLU A 99 26.74 18.24 9.55
C GLU A 99 26.67 16.84 8.93
N ALA A 100 26.53 15.76 9.73
CA ALA A 100 26.46 14.39 9.20
C ALA A 100 25.27 13.57 9.72
N THR A 101 24.20 14.20 10.22
CA THR A 101 22.98 13.47 10.62
C THR A 101 22.04 13.30 9.42
N GLY A 102 22.47 12.49 8.45
CA GLY A 102 21.60 12.00 7.40
C GLY A 102 20.37 11.25 7.97
N ASP A 103 19.47 10.83 7.10
CA ASP A 103 18.16 10.19 7.29
C ASP A 103 18.03 9.09 8.39
N PHE A 104 19.10 8.73 9.06
CA PHE A 104 19.16 7.75 10.17
C PHE A 104 18.43 8.21 11.43
N SER A 105 18.29 9.51 11.65
CA SER A 105 17.53 10.04 12.78
C SER A 105 16.03 9.75 12.64
N GLY A 106 15.50 9.80 11.43
CA GLY A 106 14.09 9.50 11.14
C GLY A 106 13.74 8.03 11.44
N MET A 107 14.55 7.09 10.95
CA MET A 107 14.40 5.66 11.20
C MET A 107 14.60 5.32 12.69
N ALA A 108 15.62 5.91 13.34
CA ALA A 108 15.91 5.69 14.75
C ALA A 108 14.72 6.11 15.64
N ASN A 109 14.15 7.29 15.36
CA ASN A 109 12.98 7.82 16.07
C ASN A 109 11.71 6.98 15.80
N ALA A 110 11.46 6.62 14.52
CA ALA A 110 10.28 5.85 14.15
C ALA A 110 10.24 4.46 14.82
N PHE A 111 11.40 3.82 14.98
CA PHE A 111 11.50 2.47 15.58
C PHE A 111 11.91 2.47 17.05
N ASN A 112 12.17 3.64 17.63
CA ASN A 112 12.68 3.79 18.99
C ASN A 112 13.95 2.94 19.20
N ILE A 113 14.93 3.09 18.31
CA ILE A 113 16.25 2.44 18.35
C ILE A 113 17.36 3.49 18.35
N SER A 114 18.58 3.08 18.74
CA SER A 114 19.71 4.00 18.69
C SER A 114 20.11 4.34 17.24
N SER A 115 20.63 5.54 17.01
CA SER A 115 21.17 5.93 15.69
C SER A 115 22.30 5.00 15.22
N LYS A 116 23.08 4.42 16.16
CA LYS A 116 24.10 3.40 15.86
C LYS A 116 23.45 2.13 15.29
N THR A 117 22.35 1.66 15.89
CA THR A 117 21.61 0.48 15.40
C THR A 117 20.98 0.77 14.02
N ALA A 118 20.36 1.92 13.83
CA ALA A 118 19.80 2.31 12.54
C ALA A 118 20.87 2.32 11.44
N ARG A 119 22.04 2.90 11.73
CA ARG A 119 23.18 2.90 10.81
C ARG A 119 23.69 1.50 10.50
N ALA A 120 23.81 0.63 11.53
CA ALA A 120 24.23 -0.76 11.33
C ALA A 120 23.28 -1.53 10.42
N ILE A 121 21.96 -1.40 10.60
CA ILE A 121 20.94 -2.00 9.73
C ILE A 121 21.13 -1.53 8.29
N THR A 122 21.30 -0.23 8.07
CA THR A 122 21.52 0.34 6.73
C THR A 122 22.79 -0.21 6.07
N ILE A 123 23.89 -0.30 6.82
CA ILE A 123 25.16 -0.85 6.32
C ILE A 123 24.99 -2.33 5.93
N VAL A 124 24.33 -3.12 6.76
CA VAL A 124 24.05 -4.55 6.47
C VAL A 124 23.21 -4.69 5.20
N ILE A 125 22.15 -3.90 5.06
CA ILE A 125 21.31 -3.90 3.85
C ILE A 125 22.15 -3.51 2.63
N ALA A 126 22.93 -2.42 2.69
CA ALA A 126 23.76 -1.96 1.59
C ALA A 126 24.82 -3.00 1.19
N PHE A 127 25.50 -3.60 2.16
CA PHE A 127 26.47 -4.67 1.92
C PHE A 127 25.81 -5.89 1.28
N SER A 128 24.66 -6.33 1.79
CA SER A 128 23.89 -7.45 1.23
C SER A 128 23.44 -7.15 -0.20
N THR A 129 23.00 -5.92 -0.48
CA THR A 129 22.58 -5.49 -1.83
C THR A 129 23.72 -5.59 -2.85
N LEU A 130 24.94 -5.27 -2.46
CA LEU A 130 26.10 -5.35 -3.34
C LEU A 130 26.68 -6.77 -3.44
N SER A 131 26.60 -7.58 -2.39
CA SER A 131 27.23 -8.91 -2.36
C SER A 131 26.33 -10.05 -2.83
N LEU A 132 25.04 -10.07 -2.45
CA LEU A 132 24.16 -11.20 -2.75
C LEU A 132 23.99 -11.49 -4.25
N PRO A 133 23.90 -10.49 -5.18
CA PRO A 133 23.78 -10.79 -6.60
C PRO A 133 24.92 -11.64 -7.17
N LEU A 134 26.13 -11.55 -6.56
CA LEU A 134 27.29 -12.33 -7.00
C LEU A 134 27.11 -13.85 -6.80
N PHE A 135 26.22 -14.24 -5.88
CA PHE A 135 25.92 -15.65 -5.57
C PHE A 135 24.65 -16.16 -6.25
N MET A 136 23.90 -15.28 -6.95
CA MET A 136 22.66 -15.66 -7.60
C MET A 136 22.93 -16.48 -8.86
N LYS A 137 22.14 -17.56 -9.05
CA LYS A 137 22.20 -18.40 -10.26
C LYS A 137 21.83 -17.62 -11.52
N SER A 138 20.94 -16.63 -11.38
CA SER A 138 20.50 -15.74 -12.46
C SER A 138 21.61 -14.81 -12.98
N LEU A 139 22.74 -14.67 -12.28
CA LEU A 139 23.92 -13.97 -12.82
C LEU A 139 24.59 -14.76 -13.96
N GLY A 140 24.29 -16.06 -14.10
CA GLY A 140 24.73 -16.93 -15.20
C GLY A 140 26.16 -17.44 -15.02
N GLN A 141 26.30 -18.78 -14.87
CA GLN A 141 27.59 -19.43 -14.97
C GLN A 141 27.94 -19.60 -16.45
N GLY A 142 29.19 -19.29 -16.82
CA GLY A 142 29.67 -19.42 -18.21
C GLY A 142 29.43 -18.25 -19.14
N LEU A 143 28.74 -17.18 -18.70
CA LEU A 143 28.54 -15.97 -19.50
C LEU A 143 29.85 -15.15 -19.64
N ALA A 144 29.99 -14.42 -20.77
CA ALA A 144 31.04 -13.46 -20.97
C ALA A 144 31.05 -12.38 -19.88
N LEU A 145 32.24 -11.84 -19.54
CA LEU A 145 32.39 -10.85 -18.49
C LEU A 145 31.47 -9.63 -18.68
N LYS A 146 31.35 -9.12 -19.91
CA LYS A 146 30.44 -8.00 -20.25
C LYS A 146 28.99 -8.33 -19.89
N THR A 147 28.50 -9.51 -20.25
CA THR A 147 27.13 -9.95 -19.93
C THR A 147 26.93 -10.10 -18.42
N LYS A 148 27.92 -10.60 -17.68
CA LYS A 148 27.87 -10.67 -16.21
C LYS A 148 27.77 -9.30 -15.56
N ILE A 149 28.56 -8.32 -16.03
CA ILE A 149 28.51 -6.94 -15.53
C ILE A 149 27.11 -6.32 -15.79
N LEU A 150 26.57 -6.50 -17.00
CA LEU A 150 25.23 -5.99 -17.34
C LEU A 150 24.15 -6.71 -16.53
N SER A 151 24.23 -8.03 -16.33
CA SER A 151 23.29 -8.77 -15.48
C SER A 151 23.35 -8.32 -14.02
N TYR A 152 24.55 -8.09 -13.49
CA TYR A 152 24.72 -7.54 -12.16
C TYR A 152 24.09 -6.15 -12.01
N ALA A 153 24.37 -5.24 -12.95
CA ALA A 153 23.74 -3.92 -12.96
C ALA A 153 22.21 -4.02 -13.06
N THR A 154 21.70 -4.92 -13.91
CA THR A 154 20.27 -5.18 -14.07
C THR A 154 19.62 -5.63 -12.75
N LEU A 155 20.26 -6.53 -12.01
CA LEU A 155 19.81 -6.96 -10.68
C LEU A 155 19.76 -5.79 -9.70
N LEU A 156 20.72 -4.86 -9.73
CA LEU A 156 20.71 -3.66 -8.88
C LEU A 156 19.57 -2.70 -9.23
N PHE A 157 19.26 -2.51 -10.53
CA PHE A 157 18.10 -1.70 -10.93
C PHE A 157 16.76 -2.34 -10.52
N GLY A 158 16.66 -3.67 -10.63
CA GLY A 158 15.50 -4.42 -10.11
C GLY A 158 15.36 -4.27 -8.60
N PHE A 159 16.47 -4.37 -7.86
CA PHE A 159 16.50 -4.11 -6.42
C PHE A 159 16.06 -2.67 -6.09
N TYR A 160 16.58 -1.69 -6.81
CA TYR A 160 16.22 -0.28 -6.60
C TYR A 160 14.72 -0.04 -6.77
N MET A 161 14.12 -0.65 -7.80
CA MET A 161 12.66 -0.60 -7.96
C MET A 161 11.93 -1.31 -6.81
N ALA A 162 12.35 -2.52 -6.45
CA ALA A 162 11.75 -3.28 -5.35
C ALA A 162 11.89 -2.56 -3.99
N TRP A 163 13.04 -1.92 -3.73
CA TRP A 163 13.27 -1.09 -2.56
C TRP A 163 12.25 0.06 -2.48
N ASN A 164 12.01 0.73 -3.61
CA ASN A 164 11.03 1.82 -3.68
C ASN A 164 9.58 1.34 -3.54
N ILE A 165 9.25 0.12 -4.00
CA ILE A 165 7.96 -0.53 -3.70
C ILE A 165 7.78 -0.65 -2.20
N GLY A 166 8.74 -1.27 -1.49
CA GLY A 166 8.65 -1.42 -0.04
C GLY A 166 8.60 -0.10 0.71
N ALA A 167 9.36 0.91 0.27
CA ALA A 167 9.41 2.23 0.87
C ALA A 167 8.06 3.00 0.77
N ASN A 168 7.34 2.86 -0.34
CA ASN A 168 6.05 3.53 -0.56
C ASN A 168 4.87 2.70 -0.07
N ASP A 169 4.83 1.43 -0.45
CA ASP A 169 3.61 0.64 -0.42
C ASP A 169 3.40 -0.15 0.88
N VAL A 170 4.39 -0.24 1.79
CA VAL A 170 4.15 -0.82 3.13
C VAL A 170 3.00 -0.12 3.87
N ALA A 171 2.74 1.14 3.55
CA ALA A 171 1.62 1.89 4.10
C ALA A 171 0.26 1.32 3.69
N ASN A 172 0.19 0.62 2.56
CA ASN A 172 -1.02 -0.05 2.08
C ASN A 172 -1.38 -1.28 2.94
N ALA A 173 -0.37 -1.93 3.51
CA ALA A 173 -0.57 -3.12 4.34
C ALA A 173 -0.67 -2.79 5.83
N MET A 174 0.02 -1.73 6.29
CA MET A 174 0.20 -1.46 7.72
C MET A 174 -0.35 -0.10 8.19
N GLY A 175 -0.65 0.82 7.24
CA GLY A 175 -1.03 2.19 7.58
C GLY A 175 -2.31 2.28 8.41
N THR A 176 -3.32 1.47 8.11
CA THR A 176 -4.58 1.45 8.86
C THR A 176 -4.41 0.84 10.25
N SER A 177 -3.57 -0.19 10.40
CA SER A 177 -3.27 -0.84 11.67
C SER A 177 -2.44 0.02 12.61
N VAL A 178 -1.51 0.79 12.07
CA VAL A 178 -0.77 1.81 12.84
C VAL A 178 -1.67 3.01 13.15
N GLY A 179 -2.50 3.43 12.18
CA GLY A 179 -3.41 4.56 12.35
C GLY A 179 -4.50 4.34 13.39
N SER A 180 -4.98 3.10 13.55
CA SER A 180 -5.95 2.72 14.58
C SER A 180 -5.34 2.38 15.95
N GLY A 181 -4.01 2.33 16.05
CA GLY A 181 -3.28 1.95 17.25
C GLY A 181 -3.18 0.44 17.50
N ALA A 182 -3.61 -0.41 16.54
CA ALA A 182 -3.51 -1.87 16.67
C ALA A 182 -2.05 -2.38 16.66
N LEU A 183 -1.16 -1.69 15.93
CA LEU A 183 0.28 -1.98 15.86
C LEU A 183 1.09 -0.70 16.04
N THR A 184 2.24 -0.84 16.68
CA THR A 184 3.31 0.17 16.62
C THR A 184 4.02 0.11 15.25
N ILE A 185 4.66 1.20 14.82
CA ILE A 185 5.41 1.23 13.55
C ILE A 185 6.46 0.11 13.49
N ARG A 186 7.18 -0.13 14.59
CA ARG A 186 8.18 -1.21 14.67
C ARG A 186 7.56 -2.60 14.47
N GLN A 187 6.45 -2.88 15.14
CA GLN A 187 5.75 -4.17 14.97
C GLN A 187 5.22 -4.32 13.54
N ALA A 188 4.63 -3.27 13.01
CA ALA A 188 4.10 -3.24 11.64
C ALA A 188 5.20 -3.56 10.61
N VAL A 189 6.35 -2.91 10.71
CA VAL A 189 7.47 -3.11 9.78
C VAL A 189 8.04 -4.54 9.87
N ILE A 190 8.22 -5.09 11.08
CA ILE A 190 8.72 -6.47 11.25
C ILE A 190 7.70 -7.48 10.68
N THR A 191 6.42 -7.29 10.95
CA THR A 191 5.35 -8.16 10.43
C THR A 191 5.28 -8.08 8.90
N ALA A 192 5.31 -6.87 8.35
CA ALA A 192 5.31 -6.65 6.90
C ALA A 192 6.53 -7.30 6.25
N ALA A 193 7.73 -7.14 6.82
CA ALA A 193 8.96 -7.70 6.27
C ALA A 193 8.87 -9.23 6.04
N VAL A 194 8.33 -9.96 7.03
CA VAL A 194 8.18 -11.41 6.93
C VAL A 194 7.12 -11.79 5.91
N LEU A 195 5.98 -11.10 5.93
CA LEU A 195 4.81 -11.50 5.13
C LEU A 195 4.89 -11.03 3.69
N GLU A 196 5.41 -9.84 3.41
CA GLU A 196 5.63 -9.39 2.04
C GLU A 196 6.71 -10.22 1.34
N PHE A 197 7.80 -10.57 2.06
CA PHE A 197 8.78 -11.50 1.52
C PHE A 197 8.18 -12.88 1.20
N SER A 198 7.38 -13.42 2.12
CA SER A 198 6.71 -14.71 1.91
C SER A 198 5.71 -14.64 0.74
N GLY A 199 4.93 -13.56 0.64
CA GLY A 199 4.01 -13.32 -0.47
C GLY A 199 4.73 -13.25 -1.81
N ALA A 200 5.85 -12.52 -1.87
CA ALA A 200 6.68 -12.41 -3.07
C ALA A 200 7.16 -13.79 -3.55
N LEU A 201 7.63 -14.65 -2.64
CA LEU A 201 8.11 -15.98 -2.98
C LEU A 201 7.00 -16.95 -3.41
N LEU A 202 5.87 -16.94 -2.72
CA LEU A 202 4.82 -17.94 -2.88
C LEU A 202 3.79 -17.59 -3.96
N MET A 203 3.58 -16.28 -4.22
CA MET A 203 2.56 -15.81 -5.14
C MET A 203 3.08 -14.92 -6.27
N GLY A 204 4.31 -14.41 -6.18
CA GLY A 204 4.85 -13.41 -7.11
C GLY A 204 4.85 -13.85 -8.59
N THR A 205 4.93 -15.14 -8.88
CA THR A 205 4.95 -15.65 -10.26
C THR A 205 3.66 -15.38 -11.04
N HIS A 206 2.49 -15.37 -10.37
CA HIS A 206 1.19 -15.24 -11.06
C HIS A 206 1.05 -13.91 -11.82
N VAL A 207 1.43 -12.80 -11.20
CA VAL A 207 1.30 -11.46 -11.80
C VAL A 207 2.53 -11.09 -12.63
N THR A 208 3.71 -11.63 -12.27
CA THR A 208 4.97 -11.30 -12.95
C THR A 208 4.94 -11.64 -14.44
N SER A 209 4.28 -12.72 -14.85
CA SER A 209 4.15 -13.06 -16.26
C SER A 209 3.38 -12.01 -17.07
N THR A 210 2.35 -11.39 -16.47
CA THR A 210 1.60 -10.29 -17.10
C THR A 210 2.47 -9.04 -17.21
N MET A 211 3.23 -8.70 -16.18
CA MET A 211 4.15 -7.55 -16.22
C MET A 211 5.31 -7.75 -17.20
N GLN A 212 5.76 -9.00 -17.35
CA GLN A 212 6.88 -9.35 -18.24
C GLN A 212 6.50 -9.33 -19.72
N LYS A 213 5.32 -9.85 -20.07
CA LYS A 213 4.92 -10.10 -21.46
C LYS A 213 3.68 -9.31 -21.90
N GLY A 214 2.94 -8.75 -20.96
CA GLY A 214 1.63 -8.17 -21.21
C GLY A 214 1.62 -6.66 -21.48
N ILE A 215 2.74 -5.96 -21.42
CA ILE A 215 2.79 -4.50 -21.60
C ILE A 215 3.44 -4.12 -22.92
N LEU A 216 4.59 -4.71 -23.25
CA LEU A 216 5.35 -4.42 -24.46
C LEU A 216 5.33 -5.60 -25.43
N MET A 217 5.25 -5.28 -26.72
CA MET A 217 5.37 -6.23 -27.82
C MET A 217 6.86 -6.38 -28.20
N ALA A 218 7.55 -7.37 -27.60
CA ALA A 218 8.98 -7.58 -27.80
C ALA A 218 9.37 -7.81 -29.26
N ASN A 219 8.48 -8.37 -30.09
CA ASN A 219 8.71 -8.62 -31.52
C ASN A 219 8.92 -7.32 -32.32
N VAL A 220 8.39 -6.17 -31.88
CA VAL A 220 8.62 -4.87 -32.54
C VAL A 220 10.09 -4.42 -32.40
N PHE A 221 10.78 -4.92 -31.39
CA PHE A 221 12.19 -4.65 -31.13
C PHE A 221 13.13 -5.73 -31.66
N GLN A 222 12.63 -6.66 -32.49
CA GLN A 222 13.46 -7.73 -33.08
C GLN A 222 14.62 -7.13 -33.86
N GLY A 223 15.85 -7.60 -33.58
CA GLY A 223 17.08 -7.01 -34.12
C GLY A 223 17.54 -5.71 -33.45
N LYS A 224 16.79 -5.23 -32.44
CA LYS A 224 17.14 -4.08 -31.58
C LYS A 224 17.08 -4.48 -30.09
N ASP A 225 17.59 -5.69 -29.78
CA ASP A 225 17.49 -6.26 -28.44
C ASP A 225 18.11 -5.38 -27.36
N MET A 226 19.23 -4.70 -27.69
CA MET A 226 19.88 -3.77 -26.77
C MET A 226 19.06 -2.51 -26.50
N LEU A 227 18.23 -2.07 -27.44
CA LEU A 227 17.29 -0.96 -27.22
C LEU A 227 16.16 -1.40 -26.29
N LEU A 228 15.61 -2.60 -26.49
CA LEU A 228 14.60 -3.17 -25.59
C LEU A 228 15.17 -3.36 -24.18
N PHE A 229 16.40 -3.89 -24.07
CA PHE A 229 17.10 -4.01 -22.80
C PHE A 229 17.26 -2.66 -22.09
N ALA A 230 17.77 -1.63 -22.82
CA ALA A 230 17.92 -0.28 -22.29
C ALA A 230 16.58 0.30 -21.83
N GLY A 231 15.50 0.07 -22.57
CA GLY A 231 14.16 0.54 -22.24
C GLY A 231 13.58 -0.10 -20.99
N LEU A 232 13.76 -1.41 -20.81
CA LEU A 232 13.34 -2.12 -19.61
C LEU A 232 14.11 -1.62 -18.36
N LEU A 233 15.43 -1.46 -18.51
CA LEU A 233 16.27 -0.93 -17.43
C LEU A 233 15.89 0.52 -17.08
N SER A 234 15.63 1.33 -18.08
CA SER A 234 15.16 2.72 -17.93
C SER A 234 13.80 2.78 -17.22
N SER A 235 12.91 1.84 -17.54
CA SER A 235 11.60 1.77 -16.90
C SER A 235 11.71 1.47 -15.42
N LEU A 236 12.60 0.54 -15.03
CA LEU A 236 12.89 0.25 -13.61
C LEU A 236 13.48 1.47 -12.89
N ALA A 237 14.46 2.11 -13.51
CA ALA A 237 15.10 3.31 -12.96
C ALA A 237 14.12 4.48 -12.82
N ALA A 238 13.30 4.74 -13.85
CA ALA A 238 12.33 5.83 -13.88
C ALA A 238 11.25 5.65 -12.82
N ALA A 239 10.69 4.44 -12.75
CA ALA A 239 9.68 4.13 -11.75
C ALA A 239 10.25 4.21 -10.33
N GLY A 240 11.43 3.63 -10.08
CA GLY A 240 12.11 3.76 -8.79
C GLY A 240 12.38 5.21 -8.40
N THR A 241 12.85 6.04 -9.32
CA THR A 241 13.13 7.47 -9.05
C THR A 241 11.87 8.23 -8.66
N TRP A 242 10.76 8.05 -9.39
CA TRP A 242 9.50 8.71 -9.04
C TRP A 242 8.96 8.25 -7.68
N LEU A 243 9.01 6.94 -7.42
CA LEU A 243 8.58 6.39 -6.14
C LEU A 243 9.43 6.88 -4.98
N GLN A 244 10.74 7.06 -5.19
CA GLN A 244 11.63 7.62 -4.17
C GLN A 244 11.27 9.06 -3.85
N VAL A 245 10.98 9.88 -4.85
CA VAL A 245 10.49 11.25 -4.66
C VAL A 245 9.16 11.25 -3.90
N ALA A 246 8.21 10.40 -4.32
CA ALA A 246 6.91 10.29 -3.67
C ALA A 246 7.04 9.85 -2.19
N SER A 247 7.88 8.85 -1.90
CA SER A 247 8.13 8.37 -0.53
C SER A 247 8.81 9.42 0.34
N TYR A 248 9.71 10.23 -0.25
CA TYR A 248 10.35 11.34 0.47
C TYR A 248 9.33 12.36 0.98
N TYR A 249 8.31 12.68 0.17
CA TYR A 249 7.22 13.59 0.55
C TYR A 249 6.07 12.89 1.30
N GLY A 250 6.14 11.57 1.48
CA GLY A 250 5.07 10.78 2.11
C GLY A 250 3.80 10.69 1.27
N TRP A 251 3.92 10.77 -0.07
CA TRP A 251 2.79 10.63 -0.98
C TRP A 251 2.52 9.15 -1.28
N PRO A 252 1.29 8.65 -1.01
CA PRO A 252 0.89 7.31 -1.41
C PRO A 252 0.56 7.31 -2.92
N VAL A 253 1.48 6.84 -3.73
CA VAL A 253 1.33 6.72 -5.19
C VAL A 253 1.22 5.25 -5.60
N SER A 254 0.75 4.99 -6.82
CA SER A 254 0.66 3.62 -7.33
C SER A 254 1.96 3.20 -8.02
N THR A 255 2.62 2.20 -7.47
CA THR A 255 3.82 1.58 -8.06
C THR A 255 3.51 0.94 -9.41
N THR A 256 2.36 0.27 -9.54
CA THR A 256 1.90 -0.35 -10.79
C THR A 256 1.68 0.69 -11.89
N HIS A 257 1.03 1.83 -11.57
CA HIS A 257 0.86 2.92 -12.54
C HIS A 257 2.21 3.47 -13.00
N CYS A 258 3.16 3.60 -12.07
CA CYS A 258 4.46 4.16 -12.36
C CYS A 258 5.25 3.28 -13.33
N ILE A 259 5.37 1.99 -13.04
CA ILE A 259 6.16 1.08 -13.90
C ILE A 259 5.49 0.82 -15.24
N VAL A 260 4.16 0.66 -15.28
CA VAL A 260 3.42 0.50 -16.54
C VAL A 260 3.52 1.77 -17.37
N GLY A 261 3.36 2.95 -16.76
CA GLY A 261 3.54 4.24 -17.43
C GLY A 261 4.94 4.38 -18.01
N SER A 262 5.97 3.99 -17.26
CA SER A 262 7.37 4.00 -17.71
C SER A 262 7.60 3.07 -18.90
N MET A 263 7.09 1.84 -18.88
CA MET A 263 7.21 0.88 -19.98
C MET A 263 6.45 1.37 -21.23
N VAL A 264 5.24 1.90 -21.06
CA VAL A 264 4.43 2.45 -22.17
C VAL A 264 5.11 3.66 -22.79
N GLY A 265 5.63 4.58 -21.96
CA GLY A 265 6.37 5.75 -22.45
C GLY A 265 7.58 5.37 -23.29
N PHE A 266 8.40 4.43 -22.83
CA PHE A 266 9.48 3.85 -23.62
C PHE A 266 8.96 3.24 -24.93
N GLY A 267 7.95 2.36 -24.83
CA GLY A 267 7.39 1.65 -25.99
C GLY A 267 6.89 2.59 -27.07
N LEU A 268 6.13 3.64 -26.70
CA LEU A 268 5.55 4.60 -27.63
C LEU A 268 6.62 5.43 -28.37
N VAL A 269 7.64 5.92 -27.64
CA VAL A 269 8.65 6.82 -28.23
C VAL A 269 9.67 6.06 -29.07
N TYR A 270 10.13 4.89 -28.62
CA TYR A 270 11.22 4.16 -29.27
C TYR A 270 10.76 3.01 -30.18
N GLY A 271 9.53 2.50 -29.99
CA GLY A 271 8.94 1.43 -30.80
C GLY A 271 7.67 1.81 -31.54
N GLY A 272 7.13 3.00 -31.26
CA GLY A 272 5.85 3.47 -31.83
C GLY A 272 4.63 2.79 -31.19
N ALA A 273 3.43 3.14 -31.66
CA ALA A 273 2.17 2.63 -31.10
C ALA A 273 2.04 1.10 -31.17
N GLY A 274 2.66 0.44 -32.15
CA GLY A 274 2.67 -1.02 -32.27
C GLY A 274 3.52 -1.75 -31.22
N ALA A 275 4.38 -1.04 -30.50
CA ALA A 275 5.20 -1.62 -29.43
C ALA A 275 4.44 -1.81 -28.11
N VAL A 276 3.24 -1.24 -27.98
CA VAL A 276 2.39 -1.38 -26.79
C VAL A 276 1.32 -2.43 -27.02
N PHE A 277 1.16 -3.35 -26.09
CA PHE A 277 0.13 -4.39 -26.15
C PHE A 277 -1.20 -3.84 -25.64
N TRP A 278 -1.89 -3.06 -26.47
CA TRP A 278 -3.09 -2.30 -26.11
C TRP A 278 -4.21 -3.12 -25.50
N SER A 279 -4.47 -4.33 -25.98
CA SER A 279 -5.54 -5.19 -25.43
C SER A 279 -5.24 -5.66 -24.01
N SER A 280 -3.98 -5.97 -23.69
CA SER A 280 -3.54 -6.29 -22.34
C SER A 280 -3.51 -5.04 -21.46
N LEU A 281 -2.97 -3.92 -21.99
CA LEU A 281 -2.96 -2.65 -21.27
C LEU A 281 -4.37 -2.18 -20.90
N ALA A 282 -5.37 -2.37 -21.78
CA ALA A 282 -6.76 -2.06 -21.47
C ALA A 282 -7.31 -2.88 -20.31
N LYS A 283 -6.97 -4.19 -20.22
CA LYS A 283 -7.33 -5.03 -19.07
C LYS A 283 -6.68 -4.54 -17.78
N VAL A 284 -5.39 -4.19 -17.83
CA VAL A 284 -4.67 -3.63 -16.68
C VAL A 284 -5.26 -2.28 -16.26
N ALA A 285 -5.53 -1.37 -17.20
CA ALA A 285 -6.13 -0.08 -16.92
C ALA A 285 -7.55 -0.19 -16.36
N SER A 286 -8.37 -1.14 -16.87
CA SER A 286 -9.70 -1.40 -16.31
C SER A 286 -9.62 -1.89 -14.86
N SER A 287 -8.62 -2.69 -14.51
CA SER A 287 -8.41 -3.16 -13.14
C SER A 287 -8.09 -2.01 -12.16
N TRP A 288 -7.47 -0.93 -12.63
CA TRP A 288 -7.17 0.25 -11.81
C TRP A 288 -8.42 1.06 -11.42
N VAL A 289 -9.48 0.98 -12.22
CA VAL A 289 -10.79 1.57 -11.90
C VAL A 289 -11.63 0.62 -11.06
N ILE A 290 -11.62 -0.66 -11.43
CA ILE A 290 -12.45 -1.67 -10.75
C ILE A 290 -11.95 -1.91 -9.32
N SER A 291 -10.63 -1.97 -9.09
CA SER A 291 -10.09 -2.33 -7.78
C SER A 291 -10.46 -1.36 -6.64
N PRO A 292 -10.37 -0.02 -6.77
CA PRO A 292 -10.82 0.88 -5.70
C PRO A 292 -12.34 0.85 -5.51
N VAL A 293 -13.12 0.66 -6.57
CA VAL A 293 -14.58 0.52 -6.47
C VAL A 293 -14.95 -0.75 -5.71
N MET A 294 -14.31 -1.88 -6.04
CA MET A 294 -14.51 -3.14 -5.33
C MET A 294 -14.03 -3.05 -3.87
N GLY A 295 -12.87 -2.41 -3.62
CA GLY A 295 -12.40 -2.13 -2.27
C GLY A 295 -13.42 -1.34 -1.45
N ALA A 296 -13.98 -0.28 -2.03
CA ALA A 296 -15.02 0.54 -1.40
C ALA A 296 -16.31 -0.24 -1.13
N LEU A 297 -16.79 -1.01 -2.11
CA LEU A 297 -18.00 -1.81 -1.98
C LEU A 297 -17.86 -2.88 -0.89
N VAL A 298 -16.80 -3.67 -0.95
CA VAL A 298 -16.57 -4.76 0.01
C VAL A 298 -16.40 -4.20 1.43
N SER A 299 -15.60 -3.15 1.60
CA SER A 299 -15.38 -2.54 2.92
C SER A 299 -16.65 -1.90 3.49
N PHE A 300 -17.45 -1.25 2.63
CA PHE A 300 -18.76 -0.71 2.99
C PHE A 300 -19.66 -1.83 3.53
N LEU A 301 -19.76 -2.95 2.83
CA LEU A 301 -20.59 -4.10 3.24
C LEU A 301 -20.07 -4.72 4.53
N VAL A 302 -18.76 -4.97 4.64
CA VAL A 302 -18.16 -5.55 5.85
C VAL A 302 -18.41 -4.64 7.06
N TYR A 303 -18.22 -3.33 6.91
CA TYR A 303 -18.45 -2.40 8.02
C TYR A 303 -19.95 -2.28 8.39
N LYS A 304 -20.85 -2.31 7.40
CA LYS A 304 -22.29 -2.39 7.67
C LYS A 304 -22.68 -3.68 8.40
N CYS A 305 -22.08 -4.82 8.04
CA CYS A 305 -22.26 -6.08 8.78
C CYS A 305 -21.76 -5.96 10.22
N ILE A 306 -20.59 -5.37 10.47
CA ILE A 306 -20.09 -5.12 11.83
C ILE A 306 -21.10 -4.26 12.63
N ARG A 307 -21.60 -3.19 12.03
CA ARG A 307 -22.60 -2.34 12.70
C ARG A 307 -23.90 -3.11 12.99
N ARG A 308 -24.39 -3.90 12.04
CA ARG A 308 -25.66 -4.65 12.18
C ARG A 308 -25.57 -5.81 13.16
N PHE A 309 -24.50 -6.61 13.09
CA PHE A 309 -24.41 -7.85 13.84
C PHE A 309 -23.61 -7.73 15.14
N VAL A 310 -22.71 -6.76 15.24
CA VAL A 310 -21.90 -6.55 16.43
C VAL A 310 -22.40 -5.36 17.24
N TYR A 311 -22.48 -4.16 16.65
CA TYR A 311 -22.82 -2.95 17.39
C TYR A 311 -24.28 -2.94 17.88
N SER A 312 -25.22 -3.49 17.09
CA SER A 312 -26.63 -3.57 17.45
C SER A 312 -27.00 -4.77 18.32
N ALA A 313 -26.03 -5.62 18.66
CA ALA A 313 -26.31 -6.78 19.50
C ALA A 313 -26.58 -6.36 20.96
N PRO A 314 -27.42 -7.10 21.70
CA PRO A 314 -27.65 -6.85 23.13
C PRO A 314 -26.35 -6.88 23.95
N ASN A 315 -25.38 -7.68 23.53
CA ASN A 315 -24.03 -7.74 24.09
C ASN A 315 -22.97 -7.63 22.98
N PRO A 316 -22.58 -6.39 22.58
CA PRO A 316 -21.65 -6.16 21.48
C PRO A 316 -20.29 -6.84 21.66
N GLY A 317 -19.78 -6.91 22.89
CA GLY A 317 -18.50 -7.58 23.20
C GLY A 317 -18.54 -9.09 22.92
N GLN A 318 -19.60 -9.77 23.33
CA GLN A 318 -19.79 -11.21 23.05
C GLN A 318 -20.05 -11.44 21.55
N ALA A 319 -20.84 -10.58 20.91
CA ALA A 319 -21.08 -10.64 19.46
C ALA A 319 -19.78 -10.48 18.66
N ALA A 320 -18.90 -9.57 19.06
CA ALA A 320 -17.59 -9.41 18.45
C ALA A 320 -16.73 -10.67 18.60
N ALA A 321 -16.67 -11.24 19.81
CA ALA A 321 -15.92 -12.46 20.08
C ALA A 321 -16.45 -13.68 19.30
N ALA A 322 -17.76 -13.75 19.05
CA ALA A 322 -18.39 -14.81 18.25
C ALA A 322 -18.17 -14.62 16.74
N ALA A 323 -18.16 -13.36 16.25
CA ALA A 323 -17.94 -13.05 14.84
C ALA A 323 -16.47 -13.22 14.40
N ALA A 324 -15.51 -13.02 15.31
CA ALA A 324 -14.09 -13.04 15.01
C ALA A 324 -13.59 -14.38 14.43
N PRO A 325 -13.88 -15.56 14.98
CA PRO A 325 -13.45 -16.84 14.41
C PRO A 325 -13.99 -17.07 12.99
N VAL A 326 -15.18 -16.57 12.66
CA VAL A 326 -15.78 -16.69 11.32
C VAL A 326 -14.98 -15.87 10.30
N ALA A 327 -14.66 -14.62 10.62
CA ALA A 327 -13.86 -13.78 9.74
C ALA A 327 -12.42 -14.33 9.55
N VAL A 328 -11.84 -14.87 10.63
CA VAL A 328 -10.53 -15.55 10.58
C VAL A 328 -10.57 -16.80 9.71
N PHE A 329 -11.62 -17.61 9.83
CA PHE A 329 -11.85 -18.77 8.97
C PHE A 329 -11.85 -18.38 7.50
N VAL A 330 -12.65 -17.38 7.13
CA VAL A 330 -12.74 -16.90 5.73
C VAL A 330 -11.40 -16.37 5.25
N GLY A 331 -10.71 -15.53 6.04
CA GLY A 331 -9.42 -14.95 5.68
C GLY A 331 -8.34 -16.01 5.45
N ILE A 332 -8.16 -16.94 6.40
CA ILE A 332 -7.12 -17.98 6.32
C ILE A 332 -7.45 -19.00 5.20
N ALA A 333 -8.70 -19.39 5.04
CA ALA A 333 -9.10 -20.28 3.94
C ALA A 333 -8.82 -19.64 2.57
N SER A 334 -9.10 -18.34 2.43
CA SER A 334 -8.81 -17.58 1.21
C SER A 334 -7.30 -17.50 0.92
N ILE A 335 -6.48 -17.16 1.93
CA ILE A 335 -5.02 -17.13 1.78
C ILE A 335 -4.50 -18.52 1.40
N SER A 336 -4.93 -19.57 2.10
CA SER A 336 -4.48 -20.93 1.85
C SER A 336 -4.82 -21.40 0.44
N SER A 337 -6.01 -21.08 -0.06
CA SER A 337 -6.41 -21.40 -1.44
C SER A 337 -5.61 -20.65 -2.49
N ALA A 338 -5.07 -19.49 -2.12
CA ALA A 338 -4.33 -18.63 -3.03
C ALA A 338 -2.82 -18.89 -3.00
N ALA A 339 -2.24 -19.06 -1.82
CA ALA A 339 -0.81 -19.02 -1.57
C ALA A 339 -0.13 -20.38 -1.70
N PHE A 340 -0.81 -21.43 -1.23
CA PHE A 340 -0.17 -22.75 -1.19
C PHE A 340 -0.43 -23.55 -2.47
N PRO A 341 0.54 -24.37 -2.91
CA PRO A 341 0.33 -25.34 -3.98
C PRO A 341 -0.57 -26.48 -3.46
N LEU A 342 -1.86 -26.17 -3.31
CA LEU A 342 -2.85 -27.16 -2.92
C LEU A 342 -2.99 -28.22 -4.02
N SER A 343 -3.54 -29.37 -3.67
CA SER A 343 -3.76 -30.47 -4.61
C SER A 343 -4.38 -30.00 -5.95
N LYS A 344 -3.94 -30.58 -7.06
CA LYS A 344 -4.48 -30.26 -8.40
C LYS A 344 -5.97 -30.60 -8.54
N THR A 345 -6.50 -31.50 -7.71
CA THR A 345 -7.93 -31.83 -7.69
C THR A 345 -8.69 -30.81 -6.84
N PHE A 346 -9.66 -30.13 -7.45
CA PHE A 346 -10.44 -29.07 -6.78
C PHE A 346 -11.04 -29.48 -5.41
N PRO A 347 -11.65 -30.66 -5.23
CA PRO A 347 -12.21 -31.05 -3.94
C PRO A 347 -11.16 -31.15 -2.83
N ILE A 348 -9.98 -31.69 -3.15
CA ILE A 348 -8.89 -31.84 -2.16
C ILE A 348 -8.29 -30.46 -1.84
N ALA A 349 -8.06 -29.62 -2.84
CA ALA A 349 -7.59 -28.25 -2.62
C ALA A 349 -8.56 -27.45 -1.74
N LEU A 350 -9.86 -27.56 -2.00
CA LEU A 350 -10.89 -26.90 -1.19
C LEU A 350 -10.89 -27.43 0.24
N SER A 351 -10.82 -28.75 0.44
CA SER A 351 -10.80 -29.35 1.78
C SER A 351 -9.56 -28.91 2.58
N GLN A 352 -8.39 -28.84 1.95
CA GLN A 352 -7.17 -28.32 2.57
C GLN A 352 -7.31 -26.86 2.99
N ALA A 353 -7.84 -26.00 2.12
CA ALA A 353 -8.06 -24.59 2.44
C ALA A 353 -9.05 -24.42 3.60
N LEU A 354 -10.16 -25.16 3.59
CA LEU A 354 -11.15 -25.15 4.66
C LEU A 354 -10.57 -25.69 5.98
N ALA A 355 -9.73 -26.72 5.94
CA ALA A 355 -9.05 -27.25 7.13
C ALA A 355 -8.10 -26.22 7.74
N CYS A 356 -7.31 -25.53 6.90
CA CYS A 356 -6.46 -24.42 7.38
C CYS A 356 -7.29 -23.29 8.00
N GLY A 357 -8.40 -22.91 7.36
CA GLY A 357 -9.33 -21.92 7.88
C GLY A 357 -9.90 -22.33 9.25
N ALA A 358 -10.35 -23.59 9.39
CA ALA A 358 -10.88 -24.12 10.64
C ALA A 358 -9.83 -24.14 11.76
N ALA A 359 -8.62 -24.58 11.46
CA ALA A 359 -7.51 -24.56 12.41
C ALA A 359 -7.20 -23.14 12.89
N GLY A 360 -7.12 -22.19 11.97
CA GLY A 360 -6.92 -20.77 12.29
C GLY A 360 -8.03 -20.20 13.16
N ALA A 361 -9.29 -20.48 12.84
CA ALA A 361 -10.45 -20.03 13.61
C ALA A 361 -10.43 -20.57 15.05
N ILE A 362 -10.09 -21.85 15.23
CA ILE A 362 -9.99 -22.48 16.56
C ILE A 362 -8.86 -21.86 17.38
N ILE A 363 -7.69 -21.66 16.76
CA ILE A 363 -6.54 -21.03 17.43
C ILE A 363 -6.92 -19.61 17.87
N PHE A 364 -7.55 -18.84 16.97
CA PHE A 364 -7.93 -17.46 17.23
C PHE A 364 -9.00 -17.36 18.32
N ASP A 365 -10.01 -18.24 18.32
CA ASP A 365 -11.03 -18.30 19.40
C ASP A 365 -10.37 -18.54 20.76
N ARG A 366 -9.40 -19.45 20.83
CA ARG A 366 -8.63 -19.70 22.06
C ARG A 366 -7.84 -18.48 22.51
N ILE A 367 -7.21 -17.76 21.57
CA ILE A 367 -6.47 -16.54 21.90
C ILE A 367 -7.41 -15.47 22.48
N ILE A 368 -8.57 -15.24 21.85
CA ILE A 368 -9.54 -14.25 22.31
C ILE A 368 -10.07 -14.62 23.70
N ARG A 369 -10.45 -15.87 23.92
CA ARG A 369 -10.95 -16.34 25.23
C ARG A 369 -9.88 -16.24 26.30
N ASN A 370 -8.64 -16.58 26.02
CA ASN A 370 -7.54 -16.47 26.99
C ASN A 370 -7.20 -15.02 27.34
N LYS A 371 -7.22 -14.12 26.35
CA LYS A 371 -6.79 -12.72 26.55
C LYS A 371 -7.91 -11.80 27.04
N LEU A 372 -9.13 -12.00 26.56
CA LEU A 372 -10.28 -11.13 26.84
C LEU A 372 -11.36 -11.84 27.66
N GLY A 373 -11.20 -13.12 28.02
CA GLY A 373 -12.22 -13.90 28.71
C GLY A 373 -12.66 -13.30 30.05
N HIS A 374 -11.74 -12.70 30.81
CA HIS A 374 -12.05 -12.04 32.08
C HIS A 374 -12.93 -10.79 31.89
N LEU A 375 -12.78 -10.06 30.77
CA LEU A 375 -13.62 -8.91 30.40
C LEU A 375 -14.97 -9.40 29.88
N LEU A 376 -14.98 -10.45 29.05
CA LEU A 376 -16.20 -11.08 28.54
C LEU A 376 -17.10 -11.63 29.63
N ALA A 377 -16.51 -12.22 30.68
CA ALA A 377 -17.26 -12.77 31.82
C ALA A 377 -17.88 -11.68 32.74
N LYS A 378 -17.27 -10.49 32.80
CA LYS A 378 -17.75 -9.37 33.63
C LYS A 378 -18.80 -8.50 32.93
N THR A 379 -19.08 -8.73 31.65
CA THR A 379 -19.98 -7.89 30.86
C THR A 379 -21.45 -8.22 31.16
N LYS A 380 -22.16 -7.25 31.75
CA LYS A 380 -23.64 -7.29 31.80
C LYS A 380 -24.19 -6.87 30.41
N PRO A 381 -25.33 -7.43 29.97
CA PRO A 381 -26.05 -6.92 28.81
C PRO A 381 -26.30 -5.42 28.97
N LEU A 382 -26.28 -4.66 27.88
CA LEU A 382 -26.71 -3.26 27.89
C LEU A 382 -28.18 -3.23 28.37
N ASP A 383 -28.48 -2.32 29.30
CA ASP A 383 -29.88 -2.10 29.73
C ASP A 383 -30.72 -1.81 28.47
N THR A 384 -31.78 -2.61 28.31
CA THR A 384 -32.66 -2.57 27.13
C THR A 384 -33.36 -1.22 26.90
N ALA A 385 -33.33 -0.33 27.89
CA ALA A 385 -33.88 1.03 27.79
C ALA A 385 -33.06 1.97 26.87
N GLN A 386 -31.76 1.66 26.62
CA GLN A 386 -30.90 2.45 25.74
C GLN A 386 -30.76 1.86 24.33
N THR A 387 -31.28 0.67 24.11
CA THR A 387 -31.20 -0.06 22.84
C THR A 387 -32.58 -0.33 22.28
N GLN A 388 -33.46 0.68 22.17
CA GLN A 388 -34.55 0.54 21.22
C GLN A 388 -33.97 0.59 19.81
N PRO A 389 -34.01 -0.51 19.02
CA PRO A 389 -33.79 -0.40 17.60
C PRO A 389 -35.01 0.36 17.05
N LYS A 390 -34.89 1.67 16.86
CA LYS A 390 -35.68 2.33 15.81
C LYS A 390 -35.47 1.48 14.58
N ASP A 391 -36.53 1.22 13.83
CA ASP A 391 -36.49 0.55 12.52
C ASP A 391 -35.51 1.31 11.62
N ILE A 392 -34.25 0.90 11.72
CA ILE A 392 -33.13 1.65 11.16
C ILE A 392 -32.84 0.93 9.87
N GLY A 393 -33.27 1.55 8.77
CA GLY A 393 -32.91 1.08 7.44
C GLY A 393 -31.40 0.81 7.35
N PHE A 394 -30.98 -0.10 6.49
CA PHE A 394 -29.58 -0.49 6.29
C PHE A 394 -28.61 0.70 6.14
N LEU A 395 -29.10 1.88 5.75
CA LEU A 395 -28.32 3.11 5.56
C LEU A 395 -28.26 4.04 6.77
N SER A 396 -29.02 3.79 7.83
CA SER A 396 -29.05 4.70 8.98
C SER A 396 -27.83 4.61 9.89
N GLU A 397 -27.52 5.69 10.62
CA GLU A 397 -26.47 5.71 11.62
C GLU A 397 -26.89 4.93 12.88
N ILE A 398 -26.18 3.86 13.17
CA ILE A 398 -26.29 3.14 14.44
C ILE A 398 -25.23 3.72 15.39
N ALA A 399 -25.63 4.24 16.54
CA ALA A 399 -24.70 4.60 17.59
C ALA A 399 -23.86 3.37 17.99
N GLY A 400 -22.54 3.53 18.08
CA GLY A 400 -21.67 2.43 18.53
C GLY A 400 -21.84 2.15 20.03
N PRO A 401 -21.40 0.97 20.50
CA PRO A 401 -21.33 0.69 21.92
C PRO A 401 -20.42 1.68 22.64
N THR A 402 -20.64 1.88 23.93
CA THR A 402 -19.87 2.78 24.79
C THR A 402 -19.26 2.02 25.98
N GLY A 403 -18.36 2.66 26.72
CA GLY A 403 -17.80 2.12 27.95
C GLY A 403 -17.09 0.77 27.77
N THR A 404 -17.32 -0.15 28.69
CA THR A 404 -16.66 -1.48 28.72
C THR A 404 -16.96 -2.32 27.48
N GLN A 405 -18.18 -2.23 26.92
CA GLN A 405 -18.56 -2.95 25.72
C GLN A 405 -17.71 -2.49 24.51
N LEU A 406 -17.49 -1.18 24.36
CA LEU A 406 -16.63 -0.65 23.30
C LEU A 406 -15.17 -1.12 23.46
N LYS A 407 -14.65 -1.13 24.69
CA LYS A 407 -13.29 -1.63 24.99
C LYS A 407 -13.12 -3.07 24.55
N ILE A 408 -14.10 -3.94 24.82
CA ILE A 408 -14.06 -5.35 24.41
C ILE A 408 -14.13 -5.48 22.89
N VAL A 409 -15.06 -4.77 22.23
CA VAL A 409 -15.18 -4.78 20.78
C VAL A 409 -13.86 -4.33 20.14
N TYR A 410 -13.28 -3.22 20.60
CA TYR A 410 -12.00 -2.74 20.06
C TYR A 410 -10.83 -3.70 20.38
N GLY A 411 -10.86 -4.37 21.54
CA GLY A 411 -9.88 -5.40 21.87
C GLY A 411 -9.94 -6.58 20.88
N VAL A 412 -11.13 -7.12 20.61
CA VAL A 412 -11.32 -8.21 19.63
C VAL A 412 -10.93 -7.77 18.23
N PHE A 413 -11.44 -6.62 17.78
CA PHE A 413 -11.15 -6.11 16.44
C PHE A 413 -9.72 -5.64 16.27
N GLY A 414 -9.02 -5.26 17.33
CA GLY A 414 -7.59 -5.00 17.29
C GLY A 414 -6.79 -6.23 16.87
N TYR A 415 -7.09 -7.40 17.45
CA TYR A 415 -6.48 -8.67 17.02
C TYR A 415 -6.86 -9.05 15.59
N MET A 416 -8.13 -8.87 15.21
CA MET A 416 -8.60 -9.14 13.85
C MET A 416 -7.90 -8.21 12.83
N GLN A 417 -7.67 -6.96 13.21
CA GLN A 417 -6.97 -5.99 12.37
C GLN A 417 -5.50 -6.36 12.17
N VAL A 418 -4.80 -6.82 13.22
CA VAL A 418 -3.45 -7.35 13.06
C VAL A 418 -3.43 -8.51 12.07
N LEU A 419 -4.40 -9.41 12.14
CA LEU A 419 -4.52 -10.53 11.20
C LEU A 419 -4.83 -10.06 9.77
N SER A 420 -5.72 -9.06 9.60
CA SER A 420 -6.00 -8.51 8.27
C SER A 420 -4.80 -7.76 7.68
N ALA A 421 -3.99 -7.10 8.51
CA ALA A 421 -2.72 -6.51 8.10
C ALA A 421 -1.72 -7.57 7.63
N CYS A 422 -1.64 -8.71 8.34
CA CYS A 422 -0.87 -9.86 7.90
C CYS A 422 -1.35 -10.38 6.53
N PHE A 423 -2.66 -10.49 6.36
CA PHE A 423 -3.28 -10.91 5.11
C PHE A 423 -2.98 -9.92 3.98
N MET A 424 -3.12 -8.63 4.24
CA MET A 424 -2.82 -7.59 3.25
C MET A 424 -1.35 -7.57 2.86
N SER A 425 -0.42 -7.66 3.82
CA SER A 425 1.03 -7.72 3.54
C SER A 425 1.40 -8.90 2.66
N PHE A 426 0.84 -10.08 2.94
CA PHE A 426 1.08 -11.26 2.14
C PHE A 426 0.55 -11.11 0.70
N ALA A 427 -0.69 -10.64 0.55
CA ALA A 427 -1.32 -10.40 -0.75
C ALA A 427 -0.57 -9.33 -1.56
N HIS A 428 -0.14 -8.24 -0.89
CA HIS A 428 0.62 -7.14 -1.44
C HIS A 428 1.99 -7.61 -1.97
N GLY A 429 2.79 -8.29 -1.13
CA GLY A 429 4.09 -8.81 -1.53
C GLY A 429 4.00 -9.70 -2.78
N GLY A 430 2.94 -10.54 -2.88
CA GLY A 430 2.69 -11.40 -4.04
C GLY A 430 2.26 -10.65 -5.29
N ASN A 431 1.55 -9.52 -5.18
CA ASN A 431 1.16 -8.70 -6.32
C ASN A 431 2.30 -7.81 -6.79
N ASP A 432 2.86 -7.01 -5.87
CA ASP A 432 3.65 -5.84 -6.21
C ASP A 432 5.13 -6.16 -6.46
N VAL A 433 5.63 -7.32 -6.00
CA VAL A 433 6.95 -7.81 -6.43
C VAL A 433 7.05 -7.91 -7.96
N SER A 434 5.93 -8.16 -8.64
CA SER A 434 5.84 -8.26 -10.09
C SER A 434 6.21 -6.96 -10.82
N ASN A 435 5.98 -5.81 -10.20
CA ASN A 435 6.31 -4.48 -10.72
C ASN A 435 7.82 -4.28 -10.88
N ALA A 436 8.63 -4.93 -10.04
CA ALA A 436 10.09 -4.94 -10.17
C ALA A 436 10.56 -6.15 -10.99
N ILE A 437 10.04 -7.34 -10.70
CA ILE A 437 10.57 -8.58 -11.25
C ILE A 437 10.13 -8.83 -12.71
N GLY A 438 8.96 -8.33 -13.14
CA GLY A 438 8.52 -8.46 -14.54
C GLY A 438 9.51 -7.87 -15.53
N PRO A 439 9.77 -6.55 -15.50
CA PRO A 439 10.76 -5.91 -16.36
C PRO A 439 12.19 -6.42 -16.12
N LEU A 440 12.57 -6.73 -14.87
CA LEU A 440 13.87 -7.30 -14.52
C LEU A 440 14.10 -8.64 -15.21
N ALA A 441 13.16 -9.58 -15.09
CA ALA A 441 13.26 -10.90 -15.70
C ALA A 441 13.26 -10.81 -17.23
N ALA A 442 12.48 -9.88 -17.82
CA ALA A 442 12.53 -9.60 -19.25
C ALA A 442 13.92 -9.13 -19.68
N ALA A 443 14.53 -8.17 -18.97
CA ALA A 443 15.85 -7.65 -19.26
C ALA A 443 16.95 -8.72 -19.13
N LEU A 444 16.92 -9.51 -18.04
CA LEU A 444 17.87 -10.63 -17.85
C LEU A 444 17.75 -11.68 -18.95
N SER A 445 16.53 -11.97 -19.42
CA SER A 445 16.32 -12.96 -20.48
C SER A 445 16.95 -12.52 -21.82
N ILE A 446 16.96 -11.22 -22.11
CA ILE A 446 17.63 -10.67 -23.31
C ILE A 446 19.14 -10.93 -23.23
N LEU A 447 19.74 -10.64 -22.08
CA LEU A 447 21.19 -10.84 -21.88
C LEU A 447 21.61 -12.31 -21.91
N GLN A 448 20.79 -13.24 -21.41
CA GLN A 448 21.12 -14.65 -21.32
C GLN A 448 20.93 -15.41 -22.63
N ARG A 449 20.00 -14.96 -23.49
CA ARG A 449 19.74 -15.61 -24.80
C ARG A 449 20.72 -15.24 -25.89
N GLY A 450 21.47 -14.14 -25.75
CA GLY A 450 22.29 -13.55 -26.80
C GLY A 450 21.45 -12.79 -27.84
N ALA A 451 22.04 -11.78 -28.44
CA ALA A 451 21.41 -11.01 -29.51
C ALA A 451 21.13 -11.94 -30.72
N GLY A 452 19.88 -12.26 -30.97
CA GLY A 452 19.48 -13.07 -32.15
C GLY A 452 18.59 -14.28 -31.89
N ALA A 453 18.40 -14.72 -30.66
CA ALA A 453 17.46 -15.80 -30.35
C ALA A 453 16.03 -15.27 -30.21
N GLY A 454 15.40 -14.93 -31.31
CA GLY A 454 13.95 -14.73 -31.41
C GLY A 454 13.22 -15.99 -31.04
N GLY A 455 12.87 -16.17 -29.78
CA GLY A 455 12.22 -17.39 -29.31
C GLY A 455 11.18 -17.10 -28.26
N GLY A 456 9.90 -17.35 -28.58
CA GLY A 456 8.74 -17.33 -27.71
C GLY A 456 8.74 -18.42 -26.63
N GLY A 457 9.90 -18.80 -26.09
CA GLY A 457 9.99 -19.76 -24.99
C GLY A 457 9.43 -19.16 -23.71
N GLU A 458 8.74 -19.99 -22.95
CA GLU A 458 8.22 -19.63 -21.62
C GLU A 458 9.41 -19.29 -20.71
N ILE A 459 9.48 -18.02 -20.27
CA ILE A 459 10.54 -17.58 -19.37
C ILE A 459 10.08 -17.98 -17.97
N VAL A 460 10.64 -19.04 -17.45
CA VAL A 460 10.46 -19.44 -16.04
C VAL A 460 11.19 -18.41 -15.18
N ILE A 461 10.47 -17.76 -14.29
CA ILE A 461 11.05 -16.79 -13.36
C ILE A 461 11.77 -17.56 -12.26
N PRO A 462 13.12 -17.42 -12.14
CA PRO A 462 13.86 -18.14 -11.12
C PRO A 462 13.48 -17.67 -9.71
N ILE A 463 13.46 -18.58 -8.75
CA ILE A 463 13.11 -18.30 -7.36
C ILE A 463 14.09 -17.32 -6.68
N ASP A 464 15.35 -17.33 -7.08
CA ASP A 464 16.37 -16.40 -6.60
C ASP A 464 16.08 -14.96 -7.04
N VAL A 465 15.48 -14.75 -8.23
CA VAL A 465 15.04 -13.44 -8.71
C VAL A 465 13.81 -12.96 -7.92
N LEU A 466 12.86 -13.85 -7.60
CA LEU A 466 11.72 -13.51 -6.73
C LEU A 466 12.19 -13.17 -5.31
N ALA A 467 13.12 -13.97 -4.76
CA ALA A 467 13.73 -13.72 -3.46
C ALA A 467 14.46 -12.35 -3.44
N TRP A 468 15.13 -12.02 -4.54
CA TRP A 468 15.81 -10.73 -4.71
C TRP A 468 14.84 -9.56 -4.68
N GLY A 469 13.72 -9.66 -5.39
CA GLY A 469 12.64 -8.67 -5.33
C GLY A 469 12.03 -8.54 -3.94
N GLY A 470 11.73 -9.68 -3.30
CA GLY A 470 11.24 -9.71 -1.91
C GLY A 470 12.23 -9.07 -0.93
N PHE A 471 13.53 -9.33 -1.06
CA PHE A 471 14.57 -8.67 -0.25
C PHE A 471 14.61 -7.16 -0.49
N GLY A 472 14.47 -6.71 -1.73
CA GLY A 472 14.37 -5.28 -2.07
C GLY A 472 13.19 -4.61 -1.36
N ILE A 473 12.00 -5.23 -1.41
CA ILE A 473 10.81 -4.74 -0.70
C ILE A 473 11.08 -4.64 0.80
N VAL A 474 11.63 -5.69 1.42
CA VAL A 474 11.97 -5.70 2.86
C VAL A 474 12.98 -4.60 3.23
N ALA A 475 13.98 -4.39 2.40
CA ALA A 475 14.97 -3.33 2.60
C ALA A 475 14.32 -1.94 2.56
N GLY A 476 13.44 -1.70 1.58
CA GLY A 476 12.74 -0.42 1.39
C GLY A 476 11.80 -0.09 2.54
N LEU A 477 10.93 -1.04 2.90
CA LEU A 477 9.97 -0.85 3.99
C LEU A 477 10.65 -0.63 5.36
N THR A 478 11.80 -1.27 5.56
CA THR A 478 12.58 -1.11 6.79
C THR A 478 13.25 0.26 6.85
N MET A 479 13.79 0.74 5.73
CA MET A 479 14.55 1.99 5.72
C MET A 479 13.67 3.24 5.63
N TRP A 480 12.60 3.22 4.82
CA TRP A 480 11.82 4.41 4.48
C TRP A 480 10.31 4.28 4.66
N GLY A 481 9.76 3.08 4.88
CA GLY A 481 8.32 2.83 4.94
C GLY A 481 7.56 3.66 5.98
N TYR A 482 8.19 4.01 7.09
CA TYR A 482 7.59 4.83 8.14
C TYR A 482 7.07 6.19 7.66
N ARG A 483 7.64 6.75 6.57
CA ARG A 483 7.29 8.08 6.02
C ARG A 483 5.87 8.09 5.44
N VAL A 484 5.48 7.03 4.72
CA VAL A 484 4.18 6.95 4.04
C VAL A 484 3.09 6.38 4.95
N ILE A 485 3.44 5.51 5.91
CA ILE A 485 2.50 4.92 6.89
C ILE A 485 1.65 5.98 7.59
N ALA A 486 2.26 7.10 7.99
CA ALA A 486 1.56 8.18 8.69
C ALA A 486 0.47 8.86 7.82
N THR A 487 0.63 8.89 6.50
CA THR A 487 -0.33 9.52 5.58
C THR A 487 -1.61 8.69 5.47
N ILE A 488 -1.50 7.39 5.20
CA ILE A 488 -2.65 6.48 5.09
C ILE A 488 -3.37 6.37 6.44
N GLY A 489 -2.60 6.22 7.54
CA GLY A 489 -3.17 5.97 8.87
C GLY A 489 -3.94 7.14 9.48
N LYS A 490 -3.65 8.39 9.09
CA LYS A 490 -4.18 9.58 9.80
C LYS A 490 -4.93 10.58 8.93
N LYS A 491 -4.72 10.60 7.61
CA LYS A 491 -5.17 11.72 6.76
C LYS A 491 -6.50 11.51 6.05
N ILE A 492 -6.92 10.28 5.72
CA ILE A 492 -8.10 10.03 4.88
C ILE A 492 -9.39 10.03 5.70
N THR A 493 -9.46 9.24 6.75
CA THR A 493 -10.58 9.18 7.70
C THR A 493 -10.06 8.78 9.08
N GLU A 494 -10.87 9.01 10.11
CA GLU A 494 -10.56 8.54 11.47
C GLU A 494 -10.69 7.01 11.52
N LEU A 495 -9.61 6.33 11.82
CA LEU A 495 -9.55 4.88 11.89
C LEU A 495 -9.65 4.41 13.36
N THR A 496 -10.54 3.43 13.57
CA THR A 496 -10.64 2.62 14.78
C THR A 496 -10.38 1.16 14.42
N PRO A 497 -10.13 0.24 15.36
CA PRO A 497 -9.87 -1.17 15.03
C PRO A 497 -10.95 -1.82 14.16
N THR A 498 -12.22 -1.50 14.36
CA THR A 498 -13.33 -2.03 13.54
C THR A 498 -13.32 -1.45 12.10
N ARG A 499 -12.98 -0.18 11.95
CA ARG A 499 -12.90 0.50 10.65
C ARG A 499 -11.67 0.06 9.88
N GLY A 500 -10.53 0.00 10.58
CA GLY A 500 -9.28 -0.47 10.02
C GLY A 500 -9.37 -1.93 9.55
N PHE A 501 -9.94 -2.82 10.37
CA PHE A 501 -10.19 -4.20 9.98
C PHE A 501 -11.06 -4.29 8.71
N ALA A 502 -12.18 -3.56 8.66
CA ALA A 502 -13.06 -3.61 7.49
C ALA A 502 -12.37 -3.14 6.20
N ALA A 503 -11.56 -2.08 6.29
CA ALA A 503 -10.81 -1.55 5.14
C ALA A 503 -9.70 -2.51 4.69
N GLU A 504 -8.86 -2.98 5.61
CA GLU A 504 -7.74 -3.90 5.30
C GLU A 504 -8.23 -5.25 4.80
N PHE A 505 -9.23 -5.84 5.45
CA PHE A 505 -9.78 -7.13 5.03
C PHE A 505 -10.37 -7.07 3.62
N ALA A 506 -11.09 -5.98 3.30
CA ALA A 506 -11.62 -5.75 1.96
C ALA A 506 -10.51 -5.57 0.94
N ALA A 507 -9.51 -4.72 1.22
CA ALA A 507 -8.39 -4.49 0.33
C ALA A 507 -7.60 -5.78 0.08
N ALA A 508 -7.25 -6.51 1.14
CA ALA A 508 -6.55 -7.79 1.05
C ALA A 508 -7.29 -8.81 0.17
N THR A 509 -8.61 -8.91 0.36
CA THR A 509 -9.45 -9.82 -0.45
C THR A 509 -9.42 -9.46 -1.93
N VAL A 510 -9.56 -8.18 -2.26
CA VAL A 510 -9.54 -7.71 -3.66
C VAL A 510 -8.16 -7.91 -4.29
N VAL A 511 -7.06 -7.57 -3.56
CA VAL A 511 -5.68 -7.75 -4.05
C VAL A 511 -5.38 -9.23 -4.29
N LEU A 512 -5.76 -10.10 -3.34
CA LEU A 512 -5.53 -11.54 -3.45
C LEU A 512 -6.27 -12.15 -4.66
N PHE A 513 -7.54 -11.78 -4.84
CA PHE A 513 -8.36 -12.25 -5.96
C PHE A 513 -7.79 -11.80 -7.30
N ALA A 514 -7.42 -10.53 -7.41
CA ALA A 514 -6.80 -9.99 -8.63
C ALA A 514 -5.45 -10.66 -8.94
N SER A 515 -4.63 -10.93 -7.91
CA SER A 515 -3.35 -11.64 -8.07
C SER A 515 -3.54 -13.04 -8.63
N LYS A 516 -4.58 -13.75 -8.18
CA LYS A 516 -4.95 -15.07 -8.74
C LYS A 516 -5.36 -15.01 -10.21
N LEU A 517 -5.97 -13.91 -10.64
CA LEU A 517 -6.32 -13.67 -12.04
C LEU A 517 -5.10 -13.17 -12.87
N GLY A 518 -3.93 -13.05 -12.25
CA GLY A 518 -2.72 -12.51 -12.90
C GLY A 518 -2.84 -11.02 -13.24
N LEU A 519 -3.71 -10.27 -12.57
CA LEU A 519 -3.92 -8.85 -12.81
C LEU A 519 -3.00 -8.00 -11.92
N PRO A 520 -2.10 -7.19 -12.51
CA PRO A 520 -1.33 -6.19 -11.78
C PRO A 520 -2.25 -5.02 -11.41
N ILE A 521 -2.78 -5.05 -10.20
CA ILE A 521 -3.63 -3.97 -9.69
C ILE A 521 -2.82 -3.00 -8.84
N SER A 522 -3.43 -1.86 -8.51
CA SER A 522 -2.87 -0.92 -7.54
C SER A 522 -3.38 -1.23 -6.14
N ALA A 523 -2.51 -1.75 -5.28
CA ALA A 523 -2.81 -1.97 -3.87
C ALA A 523 -3.17 -0.66 -3.15
N THR A 524 -2.48 0.45 -3.50
CA THR A 524 -2.77 1.79 -2.97
C THR A 524 -4.19 2.26 -3.31
N HIS A 525 -4.61 2.12 -4.58
CA HIS A 525 -5.96 2.50 -5.01
C HIS A 525 -7.01 1.64 -4.32
N THR A 526 -6.76 0.34 -4.22
CA THR A 526 -7.67 -0.61 -3.57
C THR A 526 -7.88 -0.26 -2.10
N LEU A 527 -6.81 0.02 -1.37
CA LEU A 527 -6.91 0.39 0.05
C LEU A 527 -7.57 1.75 0.25
N VAL A 528 -7.18 2.76 -0.54
CA VAL A 528 -7.81 4.09 -0.46
C VAL A 528 -9.31 3.97 -0.73
N GLY A 529 -9.70 3.21 -1.76
CA GLY A 529 -11.10 2.89 -2.02
C GLY A 529 -11.79 2.22 -0.83
N ALA A 530 -11.14 1.23 -0.21
CA ALA A 530 -11.66 0.52 0.96
C ALA A 530 -11.82 1.44 2.19
N VAL A 531 -10.86 2.33 2.44
CA VAL A 531 -10.97 3.34 3.51
C VAL A 531 -12.11 4.32 3.24
N MET A 532 -12.29 4.74 1.98
CA MET A 532 -13.43 5.57 1.59
C MET A 532 -14.76 4.83 1.76
N GLY A 533 -14.84 3.54 1.42
CA GLY A 533 -16.03 2.72 1.59
C GLY A 533 -16.49 2.63 3.04
N VAL A 534 -15.56 2.45 3.98
CA VAL A 534 -15.83 2.54 5.43
C VAL A 534 -16.32 3.95 5.80
N GLY A 535 -15.70 4.99 5.25
CA GLY A 535 -16.12 6.38 5.46
C GLY A 535 -17.56 6.61 4.98
N PHE A 536 -17.91 6.16 3.78
CA PHE A 536 -19.28 6.26 3.23
C PHE A 536 -20.30 5.46 4.04
N ALA A 537 -19.91 4.33 4.62
CA ALA A 537 -20.77 3.57 5.50
C ALA A 537 -21.10 4.28 6.81
N ARG A 538 -20.31 5.30 7.19
CA ARG A 538 -20.54 6.20 8.33
C ARG A 538 -21.35 7.45 7.96
N GLY A 539 -21.34 7.84 6.71
CA GLY A 539 -21.90 9.07 6.19
C GLY A 539 -20.91 9.82 5.30
N LEU A 540 -21.39 10.53 4.29
CA LEU A 540 -20.54 11.21 3.28
C LEU A 540 -19.54 12.21 3.90
N ASN A 541 -19.92 12.86 4.99
CA ASN A 541 -19.06 13.85 5.67
C ASN A 541 -17.89 13.21 6.44
N SER A 542 -17.81 11.89 6.51
CA SER A 542 -16.72 11.19 7.22
C SER A 542 -15.45 11.03 6.39
N VAL A 543 -15.47 11.38 5.11
CA VAL A 543 -14.31 11.31 4.19
C VAL A 543 -13.79 12.72 3.93
N ARG A 544 -12.49 12.92 4.10
CA ARG A 544 -11.83 14.21 3.83
C ARG A 544 -11.62 14.39 2.32
N ALA A 545 -12.52 15.11 1.68
CA ALA A 545 -12.51 15.30 0.22
C ALA A 545 -11.21 15.94 -0.31
N GLU A 546 -10.58 16.83 0.45
CA GLU A 546 -9.29 17.45 0.06
C GLU A 546 -8.19 16.41 -0.06
N THR A 547 -8.04 15.52 0.94
CA THR A 547 -7.04 14.44 0.90
C THR A 547 -7.31 13.48 -0.26
N VAL A 548 -8.56 13.17 -0.55
CA VAL A 548 -8.92 12.32 -1.70
C VAL A 548 -8.52 12.97 -3.01
N LYS A 549 -8.76 14.28 -3.18
CA LYS A 549 -8.34 15.03 -4.37
C LYS A 549 -6.83 15.03 -4.55
N GLU A 550 -6.05 15.24 -3.48
CA GLU A 550 -4.59 15.18 -3.52
C GLU A 550 -4.09 13.80 -3.95
N ILE A 551 -4.68 12.73 -3.41
CA ILE A 551 -4.32 11.35 -3.76
C ILE A 551 -4.65 11.06 -5.24
N VAL A 552 -5.85 11.42 -5.71
CA VAL A 552 -6.24 11.23 -7.12
C VAL A 552 -5.35 12.04 -8.05
N ALA A 553 -4.99 13.27 -7.69
CA ALA A 553 -4.06 14.08 -8.46
C ALA A 553 -2.67 13.41 -8.55
N SER A 554 -2.17 12.85 -7.46
CA SER A 554 -0.88 12.12 -7.46
C SER A 554 -0.91 10.90 -8.38
N TRP A 555 -2.05 10.20 -8.48
CA TRP A 555 -2.21 9.07 -9.39
C TRP A 555 -2.16 9.47 -10.86
N LEU A 556 -2.85 10.57 -11.22
CA LEU A 556 -2.86 11.10 -12.59
C LEU A 556 -1.46 11.58 -13.03
N VAL A 557 -0.68 12.16 -12.12
CA VAL A 557 0.67 12.66 -12.40
C VAL A 557 1.68 11.51 -12.52
N THR A 558 1.48 10.40 -11.80
CA THR A 558 2.42 9.28 -11.74
C THR A 558 2.71 8.66 -13.12
N ILE A 559 1.67 8.43 -13.95
CA ILE A 559 1.82 7.80 -15.27
C ILE A 559 2.67 8.66 -16.22
N PRO A 560 2.34 9.96 -16.47
CA PRO A 560 3.12 10.79 -17.39
C PRO A 560 4.54 11.08 -16.88
N VAL A 561 4.74 11.21 -15.56
CA VAL A 561 6.09 11.40 -15.01
C VAL A 561 6.93 10.14 -15.21
N GLY A 562 6.42 8.97 -14.89
CA GLY A 562 7.10 7.70 -15.14
C GLY A 562 7.45 7.52 -16.63
N ALA A 563 6.51 7.82 -17.53
CA ALA A 563 6.72 7.76 -18.97
C ALA A 563 7.85 8.71 -19.44
N THR A 564 7.80 9.97 -18.99
CA THR A 564 8.80 10.99 -19.38
C THR A 564 10.20 10.62 -18.87
N LEU A 565 10.32 10.21 -17.60
CA LEU A 565 11.59 9.77 -17.04
C LEU A 565 12.15 8.55 -17.77
N ALA A 566 11.29 7.57 -18.11
CA ALA A 566 11.73 6.38 -18.86
C ALA A 566 12.28 6.74 -20.25
N VAL A 567 11.65 7.68 -20.96
CA VAL A 567 12.13 8.16 -22.26
C VAL A 567 13.51 8.82 -22.11
N ILE A 568 13.68 9.70 -21.12
CA ILE A 568 14.96 10.39 -20.87
C ILE A 568 16.04 9.37 -20.49
N TYR A 569 15.75 8.45 -19.58
CA TYR A 569 16.72 7.44 -19.15
C TYR A 569 17.06 6.45 -20.27
N THR A 570 16.12 6.11 -21.15
CA THR A 570 16.41 5.28 -22.33
C THR A 570 17.43 5.97 -23.25
N TRP A 571 17.27 7.27 -23.49
CA TRP A 571 18.26 8.03 -24.26
C TRP A 571 19.64 8.00 -23.61
N VAL A 572 19.74 8.20 -22.29
CA VAL A 572 21.00 8.12 -21.54
C VAL A 572 21.59 6.71 -21.61
N PHE A 573 20.81 5.69 -21.30
CA PHE A 573 21.31 4.31 -21.24
C PHE A 573 21.70 3.76 -22.61
N THR A 574 21.02 4.14 -23.69
CA THR A 574 21.45 3.77 -25.05
C THR A 574 22.80 4.38 -25.40
N LYS A 575 23.08 5.61 -24.97
CA LYS A 575 24.41 6.23 -25.14
C LYS A 575 25.47 5.52 -24.31
N ILE A 576 25.21 5.24 -23.04
CA ILE A 576 26.14 4.51 -22.18
C ILE A 576 26.44 3.12 -22.76
N LEU A 577 25.42 2.37 -23.15
CA LEU A 577 25.60 1.03 -23.73
C LEU A 577 26.38 1.05 -25.03
N SER A 578 26.23 2.07 -25.88
CA SER A 578 27.02 2.21 -27.12
C SER A 578 28.52 2.45 -26.87
N PHE A 579 28.92 2.89 -25.69
CA PHE A 579 30.33 3.00 -25.29
C PHE A 579 30.87 1.71 -24.64
N VAL A 580 29.99 0.91 -24.00
CA VAL A 580 30.37 -0.30 -23.28
C VAL A 580 30.40 -1.53 -24.18
N LEU A 581 29.52 -1.59 -25.17
CA LEU A 581 29.36 -2.70 -26.12
C LEU A 581 30.08 -2.46 -27.42
#